data_86ad708acbafc220b217bb75bb6ee5cd
#
_entry.id   86ad708acbafc220b217bb75bb6ee5cd
#
_cell.length_a   1.000
_cell.length_b   1.000
_cell.length_c   1.000
_cell.angle_alpha   90.00
_cell.angle_beta   90.00
_cell.angle_gamma   90.00
#
_symmetry.space_group_name_H-M   'P 1'
#
loop_
_entity.id
_entity.type
_entity.pdbx_description
1 polymer ?
#
loop_
_entity_poly.entity_id
_entity_poly.type
_entity_poly.pdbx_seq_one_letter_code
_entity_poly.pdbx_strand_id
1 'polypeptide(L)'
;MRYAQIDTQSDPMSNTFPTTEKQKDLSRLLVKELQEMGITDAELDEHGYVYATIPANTDKKVPVICFCSHVDTSSDSSGTGVKPIVHSRYDGGDIVLPDDETVVISAKEHPYLASKKGDDIITASGTTLLGADDKAGVAEIMDAANFLMTHPEVKHGAIRILFTPDEEVGRGVEKVDMKKLAADFGYTMDGGELGSLEDENFSADGARITVYGISAHPGSAKDKLVSAIKIAGEIVDALPKDSLSPETTDDREGFIHPVRIQGTVEKTEIDFIIRDFETAHLEAHETFLRRIMDKVLAKHHGAKATLKVTEQYRNMKEVLVNHPEVTANAAEAIRRAGVQPLRMSIRGGTDGSRLSFMGLPCPNIFTGEMALHSKHEYVSIQDMQKAVQTIVYLAQVWEEKA
;
A
#
# COMPACT_ATOMS: atom_id res chain seq x y z
N MET A 1 -1.08 -11.18 -16.35
CA MET A 1 -0.53 -10.79 -17.67
C MET A 1 -1.31 -9.65 -18.35
N ARG A 2 -2.60 -9.76 -18.73
CA ARG A 2 -3.34 -8.68 -19.45
C ARG A 2 -3.44 -7.40 -18.62
N TYR A 3 -3.77 -7.48 -17.34
CA TYR A 3 -3.92 -6.31 -16.47
C TYR A 3 -2.59 -5.55 -16.30
N ALA A 4 -1.46 -6.25 -16.17
CA ALA A 4 -0.14 -5.66 -16.07
C ALA A 4 0.24 -4.78 -17.28
N GLN A 5 -0.29 -5.08 -18.48
CA GLN A 5 -0.02 -4.33 -19.72
C GLN A 5 -0.81 -3.01 -19.82
N ILE A 6 -1.82 -2.81 -18.97
CA ILE A 6 -2.61 -1.57 -18.94
C ILE A 6 -1.86 -0.59 -18.03
N ASP A 7 -1.48 0.56 -18.57
CA ASP A 7 -0.83 1.62 -17.79
C ASP A 7 -1.85 2.29 -16.86
N THR A 8 -1.65 2.13 -15.55
CA THR A 8 -2.52 2.67 -14.51
C THR A 8 -1.75 3.49 -13.48
N GLN A 9 -0.54 3.93 -13.82
CA GLN A 9 0.33 4.64 -12.91
C GLN A 9 -0.32 5.90 -12.35
N SER A 10 -0.32 6.04 -11.02
CA SER A 10 -0.77 7.23 -10.30
C SER A 10 0.26 8.37 -10.37
N ASP A 11 -0.15 9.59 -10.02
CA ASP A 11 0.69 10.79 -10.05
C ASP A 11 0.63 11.53 -8.70
N PRO A 12 1.68 11.46 -7.88
CA PRO A 12 1.72 12.11 -6.57
C PRO A 12 1.67 13.66 -6.66
N MET A 13 1.90 14.24 -7.84
CA MET A 13 1.85 15.68 -8.06
C MET A 13 0.49 16.17 -8.55
N SER A 14 -0.42 15.27 -8.89
CA SER A 14 -1.75 15.59 -9.39
C SER A 14 -2.70 16.00 -8.25
N ASN A 15 -3.56 16.98 -8.53
CA ASN A 15 -4.66 17.38 -7.64
C ASN A 15 -6.03 16.83 -8.10
N THR A 16 -6.07 16.05 -9.17
CA THR A 16 -7.31 15.40 -9.63
C THR A 16 -7.62 14.15 -8.80
N PHE A 17 -8.81 13.56 -9.00
CA PHE A 17 -9.19 12.27 -8.46
C PHE A 17 -9.98 11.47 -9.51
N PRO A 18 -9.50 10.27 -9.92
CA PRO A 18 -8.18 9.75 -9.58
C PRO A 18 -7.05 10.67 -10.07
N THR A 19 -5.85 10.47 -9.57
CA THR A 19 -4.69 11.30 -9.94
C THR A 19 -4.35 11.20 -11.42
N THR A 20 -4.69 10.07 -12.05
CA THR A 20 -4.59 9.88 -13.51
C THR A 20 -5.84 9.17 -14.04
N GLU A 21 -6.41 9.67 -15.15
CA GLU A 21 -7.60 9.07 -15.78
C GLU A 21 -7.34 7.67 -16.36
N LYS A 22 -6.09 7.33 -16.70
CA LYS A 22 -5.71 6.02 -17.26
C LYS A 22 -5.95 4.85 -16.29
N GLN A 23 -6.05 5.10 -15.00
CA GLN A 23 -6.44 4.08 -14.01
C GLN A 23 -7.82 3.50 -14.31
N LYS A 24 -8.75 4.35 -14.80
CA LYS A 24 -10.10 3.92 -15.18
C LYS A 24 -10.14 2.98 -16.39
N ASP A 25 -9.05 2.84 -17.15
CA ASP A 25 -9.03 1.91 -18.29
C ASP A 25 -9.03 0.45 -17.79
N LEU A 26 -8.27 0.15 -16.74
CA LEU A 26 -8.37 -1.15 -16.06
C LEU A 26 -9.73 -1.29 -15.38
N SER A 27 -10.17 -0.29 -14.62
CA SER A 27 -11.47 -0.34 -13.91
C SER A 27 -12.64 -0.64 -14.86
N ARG A 28 -12.68 -0.04 -16.06
CA ARG A 28 -13.70 -0.33 -17.08
C ARG A 28 -13.65 -1.79 -17.58
N LEU A 29 -12.44 -2.33 -17.76
CA LEU A 29 -12.25 -3.72 -18.14
C LEU A 29 -12.76 -4.65 -17.05
N LEU A 30 -12.45 -4.37 -15.78
CA LEU A 30 -12.88 -5.19 -14.64
C LEU A 30 -14.41 -5.20 -14.50
N VAL A 31 -15.07 -4.06 -14.63
CA VAL A 31 -16.55 -3.99 -14.64
C VAL A 31 -17.12 -4.86 -15.75
N LYS A 32 -16.58 -4.75 -16.97
CA LYS A 32 -17.04 -5.57 -18.11
C LYS A 32 -16.88 -7.06 -17.82
N GLU A 33 -15.72 -7.49 -17.32
CA GLU A 33 -15.45 -8.90 -17.04
C GLU A 33 -16.33 -9.43 -15.89
N LEU A 34 -16.56 -8.64 -14.83
CA LEU A 34 -17.49 -8.99 -13.75
C LEU A 34 -18.93 -9.18 -14.28
N GLN A 35 -19.40 -8.27 -15.16
CA GLN A 35 -20.72 -8.40 -15.78
C GLN A 35 -20.80 -9.64 -16.70
N GLU A 36 -19.75 -9.96 -17.43
CA GLU A 36 -19.65 -11.20 -18.24
C GLU A 36 -19.68 -12.46 -17.40
N MET A 37 -19.20 -12.42 -16.13
CA MET A 37 -19.32 -13.50 -15.15
C MET A 37 -20.74 -13.62 -14.54
N GLY A 38 -21.66 -12.69 -14.86
CA GLY A 38 -23.01 -12.63 -14.31
C GLY A 38 -23.17 -11.76 -13.06
N ILE A 39 -22.14 -11.02 -12.65
CA ILE A 39 -22.19 -10.05 -11.54
C ILE A 39 -22.69 -8.72 -12.12
N THR A 40 -24.03 -8.60 -12.24
CA THR A 40 -24.69 -7.56 -13.04
C THR A 40 -24.72 -6.19 -12.39
N ASP A 41 -24.47 -6.09 -11.08
CA ASP A 41 -24.40 -4.83 -10.32
C ASP A 41 -23.00 -4.21 -10.35
N ALA A 42 -22.04 -4.84 -11.05
CA ALA A 42 -20.70 -4.30 -11.19
C ALA A 42 -20.74 -2.93 -11.89
N GLU A 43 -20.20 -1.92 -11.26
CA GLU A 43 -20.19 -0.55 -11.75
C GLU A 43 -18.90 0.19 -11.42
N LEU A 44 -18.55 1.14 -12.29
CA LEU A 44 -17.45 2.10 -12.11
C LEU A 44 -18.06 3.45 -11.75
N ASP A 45 -17.67 4.03 -10.62
CA ASP A 45 -18.12 5.36 -10.25
C ASP A 45 -17.29 6.51 -10.90
N GLU A 46 -17.72 7.74 -10.66
CA GLU A 46 -17.03 8.93 -11.20
C GLU A 46 -15.60 9.09 -10.67
N HIS A 47 -15.30 8.56 -9.49
CA HIS A 47 -14.01 8.64 -8.83
C HIS A 47 -13.05 7.53 -9.24
N GLY A 48 -13.50 6.52 -9.98
CA GLY A 48 -12.65 5.42 -10.44
C GLY A 48 -12.77 4.14 -9.62
N TYR A 49 -13.64 4.10 -8.61
CA TYR A 49 -13.92 2.89 -7.84
C TYR A 49 -14.79 1.91 -8.60
N VAL A 50 -14.43 0.63 -8.51
CA VAL A 50 -15.29 -0.45 -8.95
C VAL A 50 -15.97 -1.07 -7.74
N TYR A 51 -17.29 -1.15 -7.79
CA TYR A 51 -18.12 -1.85 -6.81
C TYR A 51 -18.84 -3.01 -7.49
N ALA A 52 -18.86 -4.18 -6.84
CA ALA A 52 -19.60 -5.32 -7.33
C ALA A 52 -20.03 -6.23 -6.17
N THR A 53 -21.03 -7.09 -6.41
CA THR A 53 -21.52 -8.05 -5.41
C THR A 53 -21.60 -9.45 -6.00
N ILE A 54 -20.87 -10.41 -5.40
CA ILE A 54 -21.15 -11.83 -5.58
C ILE A 54 -22.34 -12.15 -4.67
N PRO A 55 -23.52 -12.54 -5.23
CA PRO A 55 -24.72 -12.76 -4.43
C PRO A 55 -24.56 -14.00 -3.53
N ALA A 56 -25.10 -13.91 -2.30
CA ALA A 56 -25.12 -15.09 -1.41
C ALA A 56 -25.83 -16.29 -2.06
N ASN A 57 -25.34 -17.47 -1.78
CA ASN A 57 -25.95 -18.74 -2.25
C ASN A 57 -26.32 -19.68 -1.08
N THR A 58 -26.49 -19.13 0.12
CA THR A 58 -26.92 -19.83 1.34
C THR A 58 -28.13 -19.13 1.95
N ASP A 59 -28.93 -19.86 2.73
CA ASP A 59 -30.06 -19.32 3.49
C ASP A 59 -29.65 -18.79 4.88
N LYS A 60 -28.38 -18.96 5.27
CA LYS A 60 -27.84 -18.46 6.52
C LYS A 60 -27.66 -16.93 6.50
N LYS A 61 -27.71 -16.34 7.67
CA LYS A 61 -27.41 -14.92 7.85
C LYS A 61 -25.91 -14.74 8.09
N VAL A 62 -25.15 -14.67 7.01
CA VAL A 62 -23.69 -14.49 7.02
C VAL A 62 -23.33 -13.01 6.98
N PRO A 63 -22.35 -12.54 7.76
CA PRO A 63 -21.80 -11.19 7.59
C PRO A 63 -21.33 -10.94 6.16
N VAL A 64 -21.54 -9.75 5.65
CA VAL A 64 -21.08 -9.36 4.31
C VAL A 64 -19.58 -9.04 4.38
N ILE A 65 -18.78 -9.78 3.65
CA ILE A 65 -17.34 -9.53 3.55
C ILE A 65 -16.98 -8.80 2.26
N CYS A 66 -15.90 -8.04 2.28
CA CYS A 66 -15.36 -7.34 1.12
C CYS A 66 -13.94 -7.80 0.82
N PHE A 67 -13.62 -8.04 -0.46
CA PHE A 67 -12.25 -8.12 -0.94
C PHE A 67 -11.90 -6.84 -1.69
N CYS A 68 -10.74 -6.28 -1.37
CA CYS A 68 -10.26 -5.01 -1.91
C CYS A 68 -8.86 -5.18 -2.50
N SER A 69 -8.60 -4.53 -3.63
CA SER A 69 -7.28 -4.39 -4.27
C SER A 69 -7.22 -3.06 -4.99
N HIS A 70 -6.01 -2.50 -5.17
CA HIS A 70 -5.88 -1.26 -5.92
C HIS A 70 -5.51 -1.50 -7.39
N VAL A 71 -5.95 -0.59 -8.25
CA VAL A 71 -5.71 -0.69 -9.70
C VAL A 71 -4.51 0.11 -10.16
N ASP A 72 -4.08 1.12 -9.39
CA ASP A 72 -2.94 1.93 -9.75
C ASP A 72 -1.61 1.23 -9.51
N THR A 73 -0.56 1.80 -10.04
CA THR A 73 0.82 1.36 -9.82
C THR A 73 1.67 2.54 -9.40
N SER A 74 2.72 2.25 -8.62
CA SER A 74 3.66 3.24 -8.12
C SER A 74 4.29 4.07 -9.24
N SER A 75 4.61 5.33 -8.92
CA SER A 75 5.36 6.23 -9.79
C SER A 75 6.89 6.08 -9.69
N ASP A 76 7.38 5.20 -8.81
CA ASP A 76 8.82 5.04 -8.55
C ASP A 76 9.57 4.41 -9.74
N SER A 77 8.89 3.55 -10.51
CA SER A 77 9.37 3.00 -11.77
C SER A 77 8.28 3.13 -12.84
N SER A 78 8.68 3.18 -14.11
CA SER A 78 7.70 3.31 -15.22
C SER A 78 6.73 2.14 -15.25
N GLY A 79 5.42 2.43 -15.31
CA GLY A 79 4.34 1.48 -15.57
C GLY A 79 3.86 1.48 -17.04
N THR A 80 4.55 2.21 -17.93
CA THR A 80 4.15 2.34 -19.34
C THR A 80 4.80 1.30 -20.23
N GLY A 81 4.00 0.55 -20.96
CA GLY A 81 4.49 -0.46 -21.92
C GLY A 81 5.08 -1.70 -21.26
N VAL A 82 4.52 -2.10 -20.14
CA VAL A 82 4.91 -3.32 -19.41
C VAL A 82 4.82 -4.54 -20.31
N LYS A 83 5.88 -5.33 -20.34
CA LYS A 83 5.99 -6.60 -21.07
C LYS A 83 6.18 -7.74 -20.08
N PRO A 84 5.11 -8.37 -19.59
CA PRO A 84 5.22 -9.44 -18.61
C PRO A 84 5.78 -10.71 -19.25
N ILE A 85 6.73 -11.36 -18.55
CA ILE A 85 7.41 -12.58 -18.99
C ILE A 85 7.17 -13.68 -17.96
N VAL A 86 6.85 -14.89 -18.44
CA VAL A 86 6.75 -16.08 -17.60
C VAL A 86 8.02 -16.90 -17.67
N HIS A 87 8.70 -17.07 -16.55
CA HIS A 87 9.84 -17.97 -16.37
C HIS A 87 9.32 -19.30 -15.83
N SER A 88 8.98 -20.22 -16.74
CA SER A 88 8.38 -21.50 -16.36
C SER A 88 9.35 -22.44 -15.66
N ARG A 89 8.91 -23.06 -14.58
CA ARG A 89 9.71 -23.98 -13.76
C ARG A 89 11.06 -23.40 -13.36
N TYR A 90 10.99 -22.23 -12.74
CA TYR A 90 12.16 -21.47 -12.28
C TYR A 90 13.22 -22.39 -11.63
N ASP A 91 14.46 -22.24 -12.03
CA ASP A 91 15.54 -23.16 -11.63
C ASP A 91 16.20 -22.81 -10.28
N GLY A 92 15.90 -21.65 -9.72
CA GLY A 92 16.45 -21.16 -8.47
C GLY A 92 17.68 -20.24 -8.63
N GLY A 93 18.06 -19.88 -9.87
CA GLY A 93 19.16 -18.97 -10.17
C GLY A 93 18.72 -17.51 -10.34
N ASP A 94 19.67 -16.65 -10.75
CA ASP A 94 19.38 -15.26 -11.05
C ASP A 94 18.55 -15.13 -12.34
N ILE A 95 17.61 -14.17 -12.37
CA ILE A 95 16.81 -13.85 -13.56
C ILE A 95 17.37 -12.58 -14.19
N VAL A 96 17.97 -12.69 -15.38
CA VAL A 96 18.42 -11.55 -16.19
C VAL A 96 17.26 -11.09 -17.07
N LEU A 97 16.91 -9.80 -17.02
CA LEU A 97 15.78 -9.26 -17.76
C LEU A 97 16.18 -8.84 -19.19
N PRO A 98 15.43 -9.27 -20.23
CA PRO A 98 15.94 -9.25 -21.61
C PRO A 98 16.00 -7.87 -22.27
N ASP A 99 15.20 -6.88 -21.86
CA ASP A 99 15.22 -5.53 -22.45
C ASP A 99 16.27 -4.62 -21.77
N ASP A 100 16.81 -5.04 -20.60
CA ASP A 100 17.92 -4.39 -19.91
C ASP A 100 18.69 -5.44 -19.09
N GLU A 101 19.70 -6.06 -19.70
CA GLU A 101 20.50 -7.13 -19.07
C GLU A 101 21.28 -6.67 -17.82
N THR A 102 21.33 -5.37 -17.54
CA THR A 102 21.92 -4.84 -16.30
C THR A 102 20.96 -4.99 -15.11
N VAL A 103 19.68 -5.22 -15.37
CA VAL A 103 18.67 -5.50 -14.36
C VAL A 103 18.60 -7.01 -14.13
N VAL A 104 19.07 -7.44 -12.97
CA VAL A 104 19.14 -8.85 -12.59
C VAL A 104 18.39 -9.03 -11.28
N ILE A 105 17.38 -9.89 -11.27
CA ILE A 105 16.71 -10.28 -10.02
C ILE A 105 17.57 -11.40 -9.40
N SER A 106 18.45 -11.01 -8.47
CA SER A 106 19.41 -11.94 -7.87
C SER A 106 18.75 -12.81 -6.81
N ALA A 107 18.84 -14.13 -6.95
CA ALA A 107 18.36 -15.08 -5.94
C ALA A 107 19.04 -14.92 -4.58
N LYS A 108 20.25 -14.34 -4.55
CA LYS A 108 20.98 -14.03 -3.31
C LYS A 108 20.39 -12.80 -2.60
N GLU A 109 20.02 -11.77 -3.36
CA GLU A 109 19.45 -10.52 -2.85
C GLU A 109 17.95 -10.65 -2.54
N HIS A 110 17.29 -11.60 -3.22
CA HIS A 110 15.88 -11.96 -3.03
C HIS A 110 15.73 -13.42 -2.56
N PRO A 111 15.98 -13.73 -1.28
CA PRO A 111 15.92 -15.10 -0.75
C PRO A 111 14.55 -15.78 -0.96
N TYR A 112 13.48 -14.99 -0.99
CA TYR A 112 12.14 -15.49 -1.28
C TYR A 112 12.06 -16.06 -2.70
N LEU A 113 12.63 -15.37 -3.71
CA LEU A 113 12.71 -15.89 -5.08
C LEU A 113 13.44 -17.23 -5.12
N ALA A 114 14.58 -17.33 -4.42
CA ALA A 114 15.35 -18.58 -4.36
C ALA A 114 14.52 -19.76 -3.82
N SER A 115 13.58 -19.50 -2.92
CA SER A 115 12.68 -20.52 -2.36
C SER A 115 11.62 -21.03 -3.36
N LYS A 116 11.40 -20.30 -4.47
CA LYS A 116 10.39 -20.60 -5.49
C LYS A 116 10.88 -21.51 -6.61
N LYS A 117 11.97 -22.23 -6.39
CA LYS A 117 12.46 -23.21 -7.37
C LYS A 117 11.39 -24.23 -7.75
N GLY A 118 11.08 -24.30 -9.03
CA GLY A 118 10.05 -25.16 -9.60
C GLY A 118 8.75 -24.45 -9.91
N ASP A 119 8.53 -23.24 -9.36
CA ASP A 119 7.36 -22.39 -9.65
C ASP A 119 7.52 -21.70 -11.01
N ASP A 120 6.41 -21.18 -11.52
CA ASP A 120 6.39 -20.29 -12.66
C ASP A 120 6.42 -18.82 -12.15
N ILE A 121 7.46 -18.09 -12.48
CA ILE A 121 7.68 -16.72 -12.01
C ILE A 121 7.32 -15.73 -13.13
N ILE A 122 6.56 -14.69 -12.80
CA ILE A 122 6.27 -13.58 -13.71
C ILE A 122 7.15 -12.40 -13.33
N THR A 123 7.80 -11.77 -14.34
CA THR A 123 8.56 -10.53 -14.21
C THR A 123 8.18 -9.56 -15.33
N ALA A 124 8.57 -8.30 -15.23
CA ALA A 124 8.66 -7.40 -16.38
C ALA A 124 9.94 -7.70 -17.22
N SER A 125 10.15 -6.94 -18.29
CA SER A 125 11.28 -7.15 -19.22
C SER A 125 12.57 -6.40 -18.85
N GLY A 126 12.56 -5.57 -17.79
CA GLY A 126 13.72 -4.82 -17.28
C GLY A 126 13.65 -3.30 -17.49
N THR A 127 12.69 -2.79 -18.26
CA THR A 127 12.53 -1.35 -18.51
C THR A 127 11.42 -0.70 -17.69
N THR A 128 10.55 -1.51 -17.08
CA THR A 128 9.39 -1.08 -16.29
C THR A 128 9.28 -1.89 -14.99
N LEU A 129 8.46 -1.45 -14.04
CA LEU A 129 7.92 -2.33 -13.03
C LEU A 129 7.01 -3.40 -13.69
N LEU A 130 6.59 -4.42 -12.95
CA LEU A 130 5.62 -5.42 -13.41
C LEU A 130 4.18 -4.93 -13.16
N GLY A 131 3.94 -4.26 -12.04
CA GLY A 131 2.61 -3.91 -11.51
C GLY A 131 1.90 -5.11 -10.92
N ALA A 132 2.63 -6.06 -10.32
CA ALA A 132 2.05 -7.10 -9.48
C ALA A 132 1.37 -6.46 -8.26
N ASP A 133 2.00 -5.46 -7.70
CA ASP A 133 1.46 -4.51 -6.76
C ASP A 133 0.55 -3.49 -7.49
N ASP A 134 -0.81 -3.56 -7.39
CA ASP A 134 -1.55 -4.69 -6.77
C ASP A 134 -2.45 -5.38 -7.80
N LYS A 135 -2.02 -5.45 -9.07
CA LYS A 135 -2.78 -6.16 -10.12
C LYS A 135 -2.76 -7.68 -9.94
N ALA A 136 -1.89 -8.22 -9.05
CA ALA A 136 -1.95 -9.60 -8.63
C ALA A 136 -3.21 -9.83 -7.80
N GLY A 137 -3.43 -9.05 -6.75
CA GLY A 137 -4.63 -9.12 -5.93
C GLY A 137 -5.91 -8.85 -6.74
N VAL A 138 -5.88 -7.88 -7.67
CA VAL A 138 -6.99 -7.68 -8.62
C VAL A 138 -7.29 -8.97 -9.40
N ALA A 139 -6.27 -9.64 -9.96
CA ALA A 139 -6.46 -10.87 -10.72
C ALA A 139 -6.97 -12.02 -9.86
N GLU A 140 -6.51 -12.11 -8.62
CA GLU A 140 -6.91 -13.13 -7.65
C GLU A 140 -8.38 -12.98 -7.23
N ILE A 141 -8.82 -11.76 -6.96
CA ILE A 141 -10.23 -11.45 -6.66
C ILE A 141 -11.11 -11.81 -7.87
N MET A 142 -10.69 -11.46 -9.09
CA MET A 142 -11.43 -11.76 -10.32
C MET A 142 -11.53 -13.26 -10.58
N ASP A 143 -10.46 -14.02 -10.36
CA ASP A 143 -10.47 -15.48 -10.55
C ASP A 143 -11.33 -16.18 -9.48
N ALA A 144 -11.22 -15.74 -8.21
CA ALA A 144 -12.07 -16.23 -7.13
C ALA A 144 -13.56 -15.92 -7.39
N ALA A 145 -13.87 -14.71 -7.90
CA ALA A 145 -15.23 -14.34 -8.27
C ALA A 145 -15.79 -15.26 -9.38
N ASN A 146 -15.02 -15.51 -10.44
CA ASN A 146 -15.39 -16.44 -11.50
C ASN A 146 -15.61 -17.86 -10.96
N PHE A 147 -14.73 -18.32 -10.07
CA PHE A 147 -14.87 -19.63 -9.44
C PHE A 147 -16.17 -19.72 -8.63
N LEU A 148 -16.45 -18.78 -7.75
CA LEU A 148 -17.65 -18.78 -6.90
C LEU A 148 -18.95 -18.69 -7.73
N MET A 149 -18.94 -17.90 -8.81
CA MET A 149 -20.10 -17.79 -9.71
C MET A 149 -20.37 -19.08 -10.51
N THR A 150 -19.34 -19.88 -10.75
CA THR A 150 -19.46 -21.13 -11.55
C THR A 150 -19.59 -22.39 -10.69
N HIS A 151 -19.40 -22.29 -9.36
CA HIS A 151 -19.43 -23.42 -8.42
C HIS A 151 -20.47 -23.20 -7.30
N PRO A 152 -21.78 -23.28 -7.61
CA PRO A 152 -22.85 -23.00 -6.64
C PRO A 152 -22.90 -23.96 -5.45
N GLU A 153 -22.19 -25.08 -5.51
CA GLU A 153 -21.99 -26.01 -4.39
C GLU A 153 -21.10 -25.43 -3.28
N VAL A 154 -20.24 -24.47 -3.60
CA VAL A 154 -19.43 -23.74 -2.63
C VAL A 154 -20.30 -22.68 -1.96
N LYS A 155 -20.71 -22.92 -0.71
CA LYS A 155 -21.64 -22.04 0.01
C LYS A 155 -20.91 -20.84 0.59
N HIS A 156 -21.51 -19.64 0.41
CA HIS A 156 -21.00 -18.39 0.92
C HIS A 156 -22.11 -17.34 1.13
N GLY A 157 -21.86 -16.36 1.99
CA GLY A 157 -22.66 -15.16 2.12
C GLY A 157 -22.48 -14.19 0.94
N ALA A 158 -23.08 -13.01 1.02
CA ALA A 158 -22.82 -11.97 0.04
C ALA A 158 -21.37 -11.47 0.18
N ILE A 159 -20.69 -11.28 -0.94
CA ILE A 159 -19.30 -10.81 -1.00
C ILE A 159 -19.26 -9.53 -1.82
N ARG A 160 -18.71 -8.47 -1.24
CA ARG A 160 -18.45 -7.22 -1.94
C ARG A 160 -17.07 -7.26 -2.57
N ILE A 161 -16.94 -6.69 -3.75
CA ILE A 161 -15.66 -6.43 -4.42
C ILE A 161 -15.49 -4.92 -4.48
N LEU A 162 -14.32 -4.45 -4.08
CA LEU A 162 -13.91 -3.06 -4.18
C LEU A 162 -12.55 -2.98 -4.89
N PHE A 163 -12.48 -2.30 -6.02
CA PHE A 163 -11.20 -1.92 -6.61
C PHE A 163 -11.00 -0.41 -6.47
N THR A 164 -9.86 -0.01 -5.96
CA THR A 164 -9.54 1.38 -5.59
C THR A 164 -8.52 1.99 -6.56
N PRO A 165 -8.63 3.28 -6.90
CA PRO A 165 -7.55 4.05 -7.52
C PRO A 165 -6.65 4.68 -6.44
N ASP A 166 -5.47 5.20 -6.81
CA ASP A 166 -4.66 6.12 -6.01
C ASP A 166 -4.19 5.60 -4.63
N GLU A 167 -4.09 4.29 -4.43
CA GLU A 167 -3.53 3.71 -3.20
C GLU A 167 -2.08 4.15 -3.03
N GLU A 168 -1.27 4.04 -4.06
CA GLU A 168 0.17 4.31 -4.12
C GLU A 168 0.57 5.77 -3.79
N VAL A 169 -0.39 6.66 -3.86
CA VAL A 169 -0.25 8.06 -3.43
C VAL A 169 -0.96 8.34 -2.10
N GLY A 170 -1.40 7.28 -1.41
CA GLY A 170 -2.04 7.33 -0.10
C GLY A 170 -3.45 7.92 -0.13
N ARG A 171 -4.17 7.86 -1.25
CA ARG A 171 -5.52 8.42 -1.42
C ARG A 171 -6.58 7.37 -1.74
N GLY A 172 -6.20 6.10 -1.78
CA GLY A 172 -7.00 4.99 -2.27
C GLY A 172 -8.45 4.96 -1.79
N VAL A 173 -8.72 5.22 -0.52
CA VAL A 173 -10.08 5.14 0.03
C VAL A 173 -10.74 6.49 0.34
N GLU A 174 -10.13 7.62 -0.06
CA GLU A 174 -10.64 8.97 0.29
C GLU A 174 -12.09 9.23 -0.16
N LYS A 175 -12.52 8.61 -1.25
CA LYS A 175 -13.84 8.82 -1.85
C LYS A 175 -14.73 7.57 -1.84
N VAL A 176 -14.32 6.51 -1.12
CA VAL A 176 -15.14 5.30 -1.02
C VAL A 176 -16.49 5.63 -0.37
N ASP A 177 -17.56 5.26 -1.04
CA ASP A 177 -18.91 5.32 -0.47
C ASP A 177 -19.17 4.08 0.40
N MET A 178 -18.94 4.20 1.70
CA MET A 178 -19.11 3.12 2.67
C MET A 178 -20.57 2.63 2.75
N LYS A 179 -21.55 3.48 2.45
CA LYS A 179 -22.96 3.06 2.42
C LYS A 179 -23.27 2.20 1.19
N LYS A 180 -22.65 2.53 0.05
CA LYS A 180 -22.73 1.74 -1.16
C LYS A 180 -21.96 0.43 -1.02
N LEU A 181 -20.77 0.48 -0.42
CA LEU A 181 -19.96 -0.70 -0.13
C LEU A 181 -20.72 -1.68 0.77
N ALA A 182 -21.35 -1.20 1.83
CA ALA A 182 -22.26 -1.96 2.70
C ALA A 182 -21.71 -3.35 3.10
N ALA A 183 -20.45 -3.42 3.49
CA ALA A 183 -19.81 -4.62 4.02
C ALA A 183 -19.59 -4.49 5.54
N ASP A 184 -19.60 -5.62 6.26
CA ASP A 184 -19.35 -5.71 7.68
C ASP A 184 -17.85 -5.82 7.98
N PHE A 185 -17.12 -6.57 7.16
CA PHE A 185 -15.67 -6.81 7.28
C PHE A 185 -15.00 -6.78 5.90
N GLY A 186 -13.71 -6.46 5.88
CA GLY A 186 -12.92 -6.41 4.65
C GLY A 186 -11.62 -7.19 4.73
N TYR A 187 -11.02 -7.43 3.57
CA TYR A 187 -9.68 -7.99 3.38
C TYR A 187 -9.06 -7.34 2.16
N THR A 188 -7.92 -6.67 2.32
CA THR A 188 -7.12 -6.27 1.16
C THR A 188 -6.29 -7.44 0.68
N MET A 189 -6.28 -7.65 -0.63
CA MET A 189 -5.37 -8.59 -1.29
C MET A 189 -4.20 -7.77 -1.83
N ASP A 190 -3.26 -7.43 -0.94
CA ASP A 190 -2.18 -6.45 -1.16
C ASP A 190 -0.98 -6.78 -0.25
N GLY A 191 -0.85 -8.05 0.10
CA GLY A 191 0.22 -8.54 0.95
C GLY A 191 1.30 -9.28 0.16
N GLY A 192 2.52 -9.33 0.70
CA GLY A 192 3.68 -9.89 0.02
C GLY A 192 3.73 -11.42 0.00
N GLU A 193 4.67 -12.01 0.73
CA GLU A 193 5.01 -13.42 0.64
C GLU A 193 3.88 -14.37 1.03
N LEU A 194 3.90 -15.56 0.43
CA LEU A 194 2.92 -16.64 0.64
C LEU A 194 2.62 -16.89 2.12
N GLY A 195 1.37 -16.72 2.50
CA GLY A 195 0.87 -16.96 3.85
C GLY A 195 0.89 -15.73 4.74
N SER A 196 1.40 -14.57 4.30
CA SER A 196 1.34 -13.36 5.09
C SER A 196 -0.10 -12.96 5.39
N LEU A 197 -0.33 -12.63 6.64
CA LEU A 197 -1.56 -12.05 7.17
C LEU A 197 -1.14 -10.86 8.03
N GLU A 198 -1.39 -9.68 7.53
CA GLU A 198 -0.92 -8.44 8.12
C GLU A 198 -2.10 -7.76 8.79
N ASP A 199 -2.10 -7.79 10.11
CA ASP A 199 -3.14 -7.24 10.97
C ASP A 199 -2.64 -6.08 11.84
N GLU A 200 -1.46 -5.58 11.52
CA GLU A 200 -0.79 -4.47 12.18
C GLU A 200 0.04 -3.67 11.19
N ASN A 201 -0.04 -2.35 11.27
CA ASN A 201 0.74 -1.43 10.43
C ASN A 201 1.24 -0.23 11.25
N PHE A 202 2.15 0.57 10.69
CA PHE A 202 2.49 1.84 11.31
C PHE A 202 1.27 2.75 11.48
N SER A 203 1.25 3.50 12.58
CA SER A 203 0.57 4.79 12.64
C SER A 203 1.47 5.86 12.02
N ALA A 204 0.89 6.83 11.33
CA ALA A 204 1.60 7.77 10.50
C ALA A 204 1.10 9.20 10.66
N ASP A 205 2.03 10.12 10.81
CA ASP A 205 1.82 11.56 10.70
C ASP A 205 2.77 12.18 9.68
N GLY A 206 2.28 13.19 8.98
CA GLY A 206 3.10 14.13 8.22
C GLY A 206 3.40 15.35 9.06
N ALA A 207 4.61 15.88 8.98
CA ALA A 207 4.95 17.12 9.66
C ALA A 207 5.63 18.10 8.69
N ARG A 208 5.30 19.38 8.80
CA ARG A 208 5.96 20.45 8.04
C ARG A 208 6.53 21.50 8.97
N ILE A 209 7.83 21.71 8.90
CA ILE A 209 8.49 22.85 9.50
C ILE A 209 8.63 23.93 8.43
N THR A 210 8.07 25.12 8.71
CA THR A 210 8.28 26.32 7.88
C THR A 210 9.16 27.29 8.64
N VAL A 211 10.35 27.54 8.12
CA VAL A 211 11.31 28.50 8.67
C VAL A 211 11.18 29.82 7.92
N TYR A 212 11.13 30.91 8.67
CA TYR A 212 11.12 32.29 8.15
C TYR A 212 12.42 32.99 8.52
N GLY A 213 13.11 33.50 7.51
CA GLY A 213 14.33 34.27 7.64
C GLY A 213 14.12 35.78 7.36
N ILE A 214 15.23 36.49 7.20
CA ILE A 214 15.27 37.90 6.84
C ILE A 214 16.23 38.08 5.68
N SER A 215 15.72 38.51 4.52
CA SER A 215 16.52 38.76 3.33
C SER A 215 17.25 40.10 3.41
N ALA A 216 18.46 40.14 2.87
CA ALA A 216 19.23 41.35 2.65
C ALA A 216 20.15 41.16 1.45
N HIS A 217 20.59 42.26 0.82
CA HIS A 217 21.54 42.21 -0.29
C HIS A 217 22.86 41.59 0.18
N PRO A 218 23.36 40.49 -0.44
CA PRO A 218 24.51 39.74 0.06
C PRO A 218 25.75 40.59 0.32
N GLY A 219 26.02 41.60 -0.51
CA GLY A 219 27.15 42.48 -0.38
C GLY A 219 27.08 43.44 0.86
N SER A 220 25.90 43.57 1.51
CA SER A 220 25.68 44.42 2.69
C SER A 220 24.89 43.71 3.79
N ALA A 221 24.94 42.37 3.79
CA ALA A 221 24.11 41.51 4.62
C ALA A 221 24.60 41.28 6.05
N LYS A 222 25.82 41.74 6.39
CA LYS A 222 26.40 41.55 7.72
C LYS A 222 25.46 42.11 8.81
N ASP A 223 25.15 41.27 9.80
CA ASP A 223 24.27 41.54 10.93
C ASP A 223 22.79 41.85 10.56
N LYS A 224 22.38 41.60 9.30
CA LYS A 224 21.02 41.87 8.78
C LYS A 224 20.33 40.66 8.21
N LEU A 225 21.07 39.77 7.51
CA LEU A 225 20.52 38.61 6.83
C LEU A 225 20.39 37.46 7.80
N VAL A 226 19.22 36.83 7.83
CA VAL A 226 18.95 35.57 8.52
C VAL A 226 18.45 34.57 7.48
N SER A 227 19.23 33.54 7.20
CA SER A 227 18.93 32.59 6.12
C SER A 227 18.06 31.44 6.59
N ALA A 228 16.81 31.36 6.11
CA ALA A 228 15.93 30.25 6.38
C ALA A 228 16.50 28.92 5.85
N ILE A 229 17.21 28.92 4.70
CA ILE A 229 17.87 27.71 4.14
C ILE A 229 18.89 27.14 5.12
N LYS A 230 19.76 27.99 5.70
CA LYS A 230 20.81 27.56 6.63
C LYS A 230 20.19 26.97 7.91
N ILE A 231 19.18 27.65 8.45
CA ILE A 231 18.47 27.20 9.65
C ILE A 231 17.76 25.86 9.38
N ALA A 232 17.12 25.69 8.22
CA ALA A 232 16.50 24.43 7.83
C ALA A 232 17.52 23.29 7.72
N GLY A 233 18.70 23.58 7.14
CA GLY A 233 19.80 22.61 7.11
C GLY A 233 20.31 22.24 8.50
N GLU A 234 20.41 23.19 9.44
CA GLU A 234 20.80 22.93 10.84
C GLU A 234 19.73 22.09 11.57
N ILE A 235 18.44 22.26 11.26
CA ILE A 235 17.36 21.44 11.84
C ILE A 235 17.51 19.99 11.38
N VAL A 236 17.73 19.75 10.07
CA VAL A 236 17.94 18.41 9.54
C VAL A 236 19.22 17.79 10.09
N ASP A 237 20.31 18.59 10.19
CA ASP A 237 21.58 18.11 10.75
C ASP A 237 21.51 17.77 12.24
N ALA A 238 20.61 18.40 12.97
CA ALA A 238 20.39 18.16 14.41
C ALA A 238 19.58 16.90 14.72
N LEU A 239 19.01 16.23 13.72
CA LEU A 239 18.37 14.93 13.89
C LEU A 239 19.41 13.85 14.30
N PRO A 240 19.01 12.81 15.03
CA PRO A 240 19.88 11.67 15.34
C PRO A 240 20.49 11.07 14.06
N LYS A 241 21.76 10.66 14.14
CA LYS A 241 22.46 10.05 12.97
C LYS A 241 22.44 8.53 13.01
N ASP A 242 22.31 7.94 14.20
CA ASP A 242 22.46 6.52 14.43
C ASP A 242 21.15 5.85 14.94
N SER A 243 20.04 6.59 14.87
CA SER A 243 18.73 6.12 15.35
C SER A 243 17.60 6.98 14.79
N LEU A 244 16.38 6.49 14.89
CA LEU A 244 15.15 7.24 14.61
C LEU A 244 15.04 7.73 13.15
N SER A 245 15.66 6.98 12.21
CA SER A 245 15.55 7.23 10.78
C SER A 245 15.31 5.90 10.03
N PRO A 246 14.75 5.89 8.82
CA PRO A 246 14.50 4.65 8.07
C PRO A 246 15.77 3.81 7.86
N GLU A 247 16.90 4.47 7.63
CA GLU A 247 18.19 3.83 7.40
C GLU A 247 18.86 3.26 8.67
N THR A 248 18.31 3.53 9.85
CA THR A 248 18.86 3.10 11.15
C THR A 248 17.89 2.31 12.01
N THR A 249 16.66 2.09 11.53
CA THR A 249 15.59 1.41 12.27
C THR A 249 15.06 0.20 11.52
N ASP A 250 14.67 -0.83 12.26
CA ASP A 250 14.13 -2.07 11.74
C ASP A 250 12.96 -2.57 12.61
N ASP A 251 12.34 -3.68 12.21
CA ASP A 251 11.23 -4.33 12.92
C ASP A 251 10.15 -3.33 13.37
N ARG A 252 10.01 -3.16 14.68
CA ARG A 252 8.99 -2.32 15.32
C ARG A 252 9.47 -0.93 15.70
N GLU A 253 10.65 -0.55 15.30
CA GLU A 253 11.20 0.77 15.62
C GLU A 253 10.59 1.85 14.73
N GLY A 254 10.08 2.93 15.35
CA GLY A 254 9.57 4.11 14.66
C GLY A 254 10.67 5.03 14.16
N PHE A 255 10.29 6.01 13.32
CA PHE A 255 11.25 6.97 12.78
C PHE A 255 10.64 8.36 12.48
N ILE A 256 11.54 9.34 12.34
CA ILE A 256 11.27 10.68 11.81
C ILE A 256 12.18 10.89 10.60
N HIS A 257 11.61 11.08 9.41
CA HIS A 257 12.38 11.19 8.18
C HIS A 257 12.04 12.48 7.40
N PRO A 258 13.04 13.34 7.11
CA PRO A 258 12.84 14.48 6.22
C PRO A 258 12.78 13.99 4.76
N VAL A 259 11.65 14.19 4.10
CA VAL A 259 11.43 13.70 2.71
C VAL A 259 11.59 14.80 1.67
N ARG A 260 11.53 16.07 2.07
CA ARG A 260 11.67 17.21 1.16
C ARG A 260 12.17 18.45 1.90
N ILE A 261 13.04 19.20 1.26
CA ILE A 261 13.43 20.56 1.67
C ILE A 261 13.34 21.48 0.47
N GLN A 262 12.65 22.60 0.61
CA GLN A 262 12.46 23.57 -0.48
C GLN A 262 12.35 24.99 0.08
N GLY A 263 12.99 25.94 -0.56
CA GLY A 263 12.80 27.33 -0.14
C GLY A 263 13.86 28.31 -0.61
N THR A 264 13.81 29.47 0.03
CA THR A 264 14.67 30.64 -0.21
C THR A 264 15.24 31.13 1.12
N VAL A 265 16.03 32.22 1.07
CA VAL A 265 16.55 32.90 2.26
C VAL A 265 15.42 33.36 3.20
N GLU A 266 14.29 33.82 2.65
CA GLU A 266 13.16 34.32 3.45
C GLU A 266 12.24 33.27 3.99
N LYS A 267 12.07 32.15 3.24
CA LYS A 267 11.17 31.06 3.63
C LYS A 267 11.70 29.74 3.13
N THR A 268 11.83 28.75 4.00
CA THR A 268 12.19 27.37 3.66
C THR A 268 11.25 26.41 4.39
N GLU A 269 10.77 25.40 3.68
CA GLU A 269 9.90 24.35 4.18
C GLU A 269 10.65 23.02 4.19
N ILE A 270 10.45 22.24 5.25
CA ILE A 270 10.94 20.88 5.40
C ILE A 270 9.73 20.01 5.67
N ASP A 271 9.48 19.01 4.81
CA ASP A 271 8.45 18.02 5.02
C ASP A 271 9.06 16.76 5.64
N PHE A 272 8.37 16.24 6.63
CA PHE A 272 8.74 15.03 7.37
C PHE A 272 7.62 14.01 7.29
N ILE A 273 7.99 12.74 7.33
CA ILE A 273 7.11 11.63 7.69
C ILE A 273 7.52 11.11 9.07
N ILE A 274 6.53 10.81 9.91
CA ILE A 274 6.70 10.28 11.26
C ILE A 274 5.94 8.96 11.31
N ARG A 275 6.59 7.89 11.78
CA ARG A 275 6.05 6.54 11.80
C ARG A 275 6.36 5.87 13.13
N ASP A 276 5.38 5.14 13.67
CA ASP A 276 5.56 4.24 14.81
C ASP A 276 4.39 3.24 14.84
N PHE A 277 4.60 2.04 15.38
CA PHE A 277 3.51 1.07 15.58
C PHE A 277 2.58 1.48 16.73
N GLU A 278 3.10 2.19 17.71
CA GLU A 278 2.31 2.69 18.84
C GLU A 278 1.91 4.15 18.60
N THR A 279 0.63 4.41 18.42
CA THR A 279 0.12 5.78 18.16
C THR A 279 0.57 6.79 19.23
N ALA A 280 0.68 6.36 20.49
CA ALA A 280 1.18 7.21 21.58
C ALA A 280 2.65 7.68 21.38
N HIS A 281 3.46 6.93 20.64
CA HIS A 281 4.84 7.31 20.35
C HIS A 281 4.94 8.41 19.30
N LEU A 282 3.95 8.55 18.41
CA LEU A 282 3.93 9.64 17.42
C LEU A 282 3.98 11.01 18.11
N GLU A 283 3.21 11.22 19.17
CA GLU A 283 3.22 12.47 19.94
C GLU A 283 4.60 12.73 20.58
N ALA A 284 5.28 11.68 21.02
CA ALA A 284 6.65 11.80 21.54
C ALA A 284 7.64 12.21 20.44
N HIS A 285 7.51 11.64 19.23
CA HIS A 285 8.33 11.98 18.07
C HIS A 285 8.08 13.44 17.60
N GLU A 286 6.84 13.87 17.58
CA GLU A 286 6.46 15.25 17.24
C GLU A 286 7.02 16.26 18.25
N THR A 287 6.92 15.92 19.53
CA THR A 287 7.49 16.74 20.61
C THR A 287 9.02 16.79 20.50
N PHE A 288 9.66 15.69 20.13
CA PHE A 288 11.09 15.63 19.90
C PHE A 288 11.49 16.53 18.70
N LEU A 289 10.78 16.44 17.58
CA LEU A 289 11.01 17.27 16.40
C LEU A 289 10.84 18.77 16.73
N ARG A 290 9.82 19.12 17.50
CA ARG A 290 9.60 20.49 18.00
C ARG A 290 10.78 20.98 18.84
N ARG A 291 11.29 20.16 19.76
CA ARG A 291 12.45 20.52 20.58
C ARG A 291 13.70 20.76 19.74
N ILE A 292 13.94 19.97 18.70
CA ILE A 292 15.06 20.19 17.77
C ILE A 292 14.88 21.55 17.08
N MET A 293 13.71 21.82 16.51
CA MET A 293 13.38 23.10 15.87
C MET A 293 13.66 24.26 16.80
N ASP A 294 13.11 24.24 18.02
CA ASP A 294 13.25 25.35 19.01
C ASP A 294 14.71 25.54 19.44
N LYS A 295 15.46 24.46 19.64
CA LYS A 295 16.89 24.47 19.99
C LYS A 295 17.74 25.13 18.90
N VAL A 296 17.45 24.88 17.64
CA VAL A 296 18.14 25.52 16.52
C VAL A 296 17.74 26.97 16.42
N LEU A 297 16.45 27.30 16.47
CA LEU A 297 15.96 28.67 16.38
C LEU A 297 16.55 29.60 17.48
N ALA A 298 16.74 29.05 18.67
CA ALA A 298 17.32 29.84 19.79
C ALA A 298 18.71 30.40 19.47
N LYS A 299 19.42 29.92 18.47
CA LYS A 299 20.73 30.42 18.02
C LYS A 299 20.63 31.54 16.97
N HIS A 300 19.43 31.75 16.40
CA HIS A 300 19.21 32.63 15.25
C HIS A 300 18.24 33.76 15.58
N HIS A 301 18.77 34.91 16.04
CA HIS A 301 17.97 36.07 16.34
C HIS A 301 17.21 36.58 15.10
N GLY A 302 15.89 36.81 15.25
CA GLY A 302 15.03 37.30 14.19
C GLY A 302 14.41 36.21 13.31
N ALA A 303 14.87 34.96 13.38
CA ALA A 303 14.22 33.82 12.72
C ALA A 303 12.93 33.44 13.46
N LYS A 304 11.98 32.91 12.69
CA LYS A 304 10.75 32.27 13.21
C LYS A 304 10.55 30.94 12.51
N ALA A 305 9.91 30.00 13.19
CA ALA A 305 9.43 28.78 12.53
C ALA A 305 8.08 28.33 13.08
N THR A 306 7.37 27.55 12.27
CA THR A 306 6.13 26.88 12.67
C THR A 306 6.26 25.40 12.36
N LEU A 307 5.72 24.56 13.23
CA LEU A 307 5.56 23.13 13.00
C LEU A 307 4.06 22.84 12.86
N LYS A 308 3.66 22.32 11.70
CA LYS A 308 2.31 21.78 11.45
C LYS A 308 2.40 20.27 11.35
N VAL A 309 1.61 19.57 12.13
CA VAL A 309 1.43 18.12 12.04
C VAL A 309 0.08 17.82 11.40
N THR A 310 0.01 16.75 10.63
CA THR A 310 -1.20 16.28 9.94
C THR A 310 -1.25 14.76 10.02
N GLU A 311 -2.32 14.24 10.59
CA GLU A 311 -2.58 12.81 10.62
C GLU A 311 -2.69 12.25 9.19
N GLN A 312 -2.07 11.10 8.94
CA GLN A 312 -2.16 10.40 7.66
C GLN A 312 -2.99 9.12 7.77
N TYR A 313 -2.61 8.21 8.65
CA TYR A 313 -3.36 6.99 8.96
C TYR A 313 -2.95 6.44 10.33
N ARG A 314 -3.71 5.46 10.84
CA ARG A 314 -3.46 4.81 12.13
C ARG A 314 -3.28 3.31 11.96
N ASN A 315 -2.72 2.67 12.98
CA ASN A 315 -2.50 1.24 13.03
C ASN A 315 -3.85 0.48 13.08
N MET A 316 -4.13 -0.32 12.05
CA MET A 316 -5.39 -1.09 11.96
C MET A 316 -5.59 -2.07 13.12
N LYS A 317 -4.53 -2.46 13.81
CA LYS A 317 -4.60 -3.31 15.01
C LYS A 317 -5.50 -2.70 16.08
N GLU A 318 -5.55 -1.37 16.21
CA GLU A 318 -6.43 -0.68 17.18
C GLU A 318 -7.91 -1.00 16.93
N VAL A 319 -8.29 -1.27 15.70
CA VAL A 319 -9.63 -1.71 15.30
C VAL A 319 -9.75 -3.22 15.35
N LEU A 320 -8.82 -3.95 14.74
CA LEU A 320 -8.87 -5.40 14.58
C LEU A 320 -8.83 -6.17 15.90
N VAL A 321 -8.26 -5.60 16.96
CA VAL A 321 -8.29 -6.20 18.31
C VAL A 321 -9.70 -6.40 18.83
N ASN A 322 -10.67 -5.60 18.39
CA ASN A 322 -12.08 -5.70 18.74
C ASN A 322 -12.87 -6.65 17.83
N HIS A 323 -12.25 -7.15 16.77
CA HIS A 323 -12.82 -8.05 15.74
C HIS A 323 -11.91 -9.25 15.48
N PRO A 324 -11.58 -10.07 16.51
CA PRO A 324 -10.63 -11.17 16.39
C PRO A 324 -11.06 -12.24 15.40
N GLU A 325 -12.36 -12.35 15.11
CA GLU A 325 -12.92 -13.28 14.11
C GLU A 325 -12.40 -12.99 12.71
N VAL A 326 -12.12 -11.73 12.36
CA VAL A 326 -11.66 -11.33 11.03
C VAL A 326 -10.31 -11.97 10.72
N THR A 327 -9.32 -11.77 11.59
CA THR A 327 -7.98 -12.35 11.43
C THR A 327 -7.96 -13.86 11.67
N ALA A 328 -8.81 -14.37 12.59
CA ALA A 328 -8.90 -15.80 12.84
C ALA A 328 -9.49 -16.57 11.64
N ASN A 329 -10.49 -16.01 10.96
CA ASN A 329 -11.07 -16.60 9.76
C ASN A 329 -10.10 -16.57 8.59
N ALA A 330 -9.37 -15.48 8.39
CA ALA A 330 -8.30 -15.39 7.39
C ALA A 330 -7.21 -16.45 7.63
N ALA A 331 -6.71 -16.56 8.86
CA ALA A 331 -5.71 -17.57 9.21
C ALA A 331 -6.21 -19.01 8.99
N GLU A 332 -7.50 -19.28 9.24
CA GLU A 332 -8.12 -20.59 8.95
C GLU A 332 -8.19 -20.84 7.46
N ALA A 333 -8.61 -19.86 6.65
CA ALA A 333 -8.68 -19.97 5.20
C ALA A 333 -7.30 -20.23 4.58
N ILE A 334 -6.25 -19.55 5.04
CA ILE A 334 -4.87 -19.76 4.62
C ILE A 334 -4.44 -21.23 4.90
N ARG A 335 -4.76 -21.76 6.12
CA ARG A 335 -4.47 -23.17 6.43
C ARG A 335 -5.22 -24.15 5.51
N ARG A 336 -6.47 -23.87 5.18
CA ARG A 336 -7.27 -24.69 4.26
C ARG A 336 -6.70 -24.69 2.84
N ALA A 337 -6.07 -23.61 2.43
CA ALA A 337 -5.32 -23.54 1.17
C ALA A 337 -4.01 -24.34 1.22
N GLY A 338 -3.69 -24.97 2.36
CA GLY A 338 -2.46 -25.76 2.56
C GLY A 338 -1.23 -24.92 2.82
N VAL A 339 -1.42 -23.68 3.29
CA VAL A 339 -0.36 -22.71 3.60
C VAL A 339 -0.32 -22.44 5.09
N GLN A 340 0.89 -22.22 5.64
CA GLN A 340 1.04 -21.80 7.03
C GLN A 340 0.81 -20.29 7.14
N PRO A 341 -0.14 -19.81 7.96
CA PRO A 341 -0.30 -18.37 8.18
C PRO A 341 0.91 -17.76 8.86
N LEU A 342 1.40 -16.66 8.31
CA LEU A 342 2.48 -15.86 8.86
C LEU A 342 1.91 -14.50 9.27
N ARG A 343 1.76 -14.28 10.58
CA ARG A 343 1.36 -12.95 11.06
C ARG A 343 2.53 -11.99 10.93
N MET A 344 2.31 -10.92 10.20
CA MET A 344 3.30 -9.90 9.90
C MET A 344 2.76 -8.51 10.22
N SER A 345 3.65 -7.55 10.29
CA SER A 345 3.32 -6.13 10.43
C SER A 345 3.92 -5.34 9.28
N ILE A 346 3.20 -4.31 8.83
CA ILE A 346 3.61 -3.47 7.71
C ILE A 346 4.27 -2.20 8.23
N ARG A 347 5.46 -1.86 7.74
CA ARG A 347 6.13 -0.57 8.05
C ARG A 347 5.64 0.58 7.16
N GLY A 348 4.40 0.52 6.72
CA GLY A 348 3.69 1.48 5.88
C GLY A 348 2.22 1.56 6.23
N GLY A 349 1.41 2.08 5.33
CA GLY A 349 -0.05 2.05 5.39
C GLY A 349 -0.59 1.35 4.16
N THR A 350 -1.83 0.92 4.21
CA THR A 350 -2.57 0.31 3.11
C THR A 350 -4.00 0.82 3.10
N ASP A 351 -4.73 0.57 2.03
CA ASP A 351 -6.17 0.84 2.00
C ASP A 351 -6.90 0.16 3.16
N GLY A 352 -6.50 -1.07 3.54
CA GLY A 352 -7.07 -1.80 4.66
C GLY A 352 -6.92 -1.08 6.00
N SER A 353 -5.79 -0.41 6.24
CA SER A 353 -5.59 0.38 7.45
C SER A 353 -6.58 1.53 7.55
N ARG A 354 -6.82 2.26 6.46
CA ARG A 354 -7.78 3.37 6.41
C ARG A 354 -9.23 2.88 6.46
N LEU A 355 -9.58 1.83 5.70
CA LEU A 355 -10.91 1.20 5.72
C LEU A 355 -11.29 0.77 7.13
N SER A 356 -10.32 0.25 7.92
CA SER A 356 -10.56 -0.13 9.31
C SER A 356 -11.10 1.03 10.14
N PHE A 357 -10.53 2.23 10.01
CA PHE A 357 -11.00 3.43 10.71
C PHE A 357 -12.25 4.08 10.08
N MET A 358 -12.63 3.66 8.86
CA MET A 358 -13.89 4.03 8.23
C MET A 358 -15.05 3.10 8.62
N GLY A 359 -14.79 2.12 9.50
CA GLY A 359 -15.78 1.18 10.03
C GLY A 359 -15.83 -0.18 9.35
N LEU A 360 -14.80 -0.51 8.56
CA LEU A 360 -14.64 -1.81 7.90
C LEU A 360 -13.34 -2.47 8.39
N PRO A 361 -13.34 -3.25 9.50
CA PRO A 361 -12.15 -3.96 9.95
C PRO A 361 -11.54 -4.78 8.80
N CYS A 362 -10.30 -4.48 8.39
CA CYS A 362 -9.74 -4.92 7.11
C CYS A 362 -8.22 -5.18 7.20
N PRO A 363 -7.79 -6.42 7.50
CA PRO A 363 -6.38 -6.81 7.41
C PRO A 363 -5.97 -7.07 5.95
N ASN A 364 -4.65 -7.15 5.70
CA ASN A 364 -4.11 -7.59 4.42
C ASN A 364 -3.88 -9.11 4.39
N ILE A 365 -4.08 -9.71 3.22
CA ILE A 365 -3.75 -11.10 2.88
C ILE A 365 -2.75 -11.08 1.71
N PHE A 366 -1.83 -12.04 1.71
CA PHE A 366 -0.80 -12.20 0.69
C PHE A 366 -1.36 -12.34 -0.74
N THR A 367 -0.59 -11.86 -1.70
CA THR A 367 -0.74 -12.06 -3.15
C THR A 367 0.45 -12.83 -3.74
N GLY A 368 1.59 -12.84 -3.07
CA GLY A 368 2.83 -13.41 -3.56
C GLY A 368 3.71 -12.43 -4.34
N GLU A 369 3.33 -11.17 -4.39
CA GLU A 369 4.09 -10.09 -5.03
C GLU A 369 5.32 -9.71 -4.22
N MET A 370 6.43 -9.43 -4.89
CA MET A 370 7.71 -9.19 -4.25
C MET A 370 8.54 -8.15 -5.00
N ALA A 371 9.47 -7.53 -4.30
CA ALA A 371 10.39 -6.50 -4.81
C ALA A 371 9.66 -5.31 -5.45
N LEU A 372 8.60 -4.87 -4.78
CA LEU A 372 7.63 -3.86 -5.19
C LEU A 372 8.28 -2.53 -5.60
N HIS A 373 7.55 -1.71 -6.38
CA HIS A 373 7.95 -0.36 -6.85
C HIS A 373 9.25 -0.32 -7.67
N SER A 374 9.69 -1.47 -8.18
CA SER A 374 10.99 -1.58 -8.86
C SER A 374 10.92 -2.39 -10.15
N LYS A 375 11.99 -2.32 -10.95
CA LYS A 375 12.17 -3.18 -12.13
C LYS A 375 12.44 -4.65 -11.77
N HIS A 376 12.73 -4.94 -10.50
CA HIS A 376 12.98 -6.28 -9.97
C HIS A 376 11.71 -6.99 -9.50
N GLU A 377 10.56 -6.34 -9.64
CA GLU A 377 9.26 -6.86 -9.21
C GLU A 377 8.92 -8.19 -9.88
N TYR A 378 8.45 -9.13 -9.08
CA TYR A 378 8.06 -10.46 -9.54
C TYR A 378 6.92 -11.04 -8.71
N VAL A 379 6.22 -12.05 -9.26
CA VAL A 379 5.20 -12.81 -8.55
C VAL A 379 5.26 -14.28 -8.97
N SER A 380 4.99 -15.21 -8.04
CA SER A 380 4.84 -16.64 -8.32
C SER A 380 3.38 -16.94 -8.69
N ILE A 381 3.16 -17.63 -9.83
CA ILE A 381 1.82 -18.09 -10.23
C ILE A 381 1.24 -19.05 -9.18
N GLN A 382 2.06 -19.89 -8.57
CA GLN A 382 1.63 -20.85 -7.56
C GLN A 382 1.20 -20.15 -6.26
N ASP A 383 1.86 -19.05 -5.91
CA ASP A 383 1.44 -18.22 -4.77
C ASP A 383 0.10 -17.52 -5.05
N MET A 384 -0.08 -16.94 -6.23
CA MET A 384 -1.37 -16.38 -6.67
C MET A 384 -2.49 -17.43 -6.63
N GLN A 385 -2.24 -18.67 -7.06
CA GLN A 385 -3.22 -19.75 -6.96
C GLN A 385 -3.61 -20.07 -5.52
N LYS A 386 -2.65 -19.95 -4.58
CA LYS A 386 -2.93 -20.10 -3.14
C LYS A 386 -3.73 -18.92 -2.58
N ALA A 387 -3.50 -17.72 -3.06
CA ALA A 387 -4.29 -16.54 -2.70
C ALA A 387 -5.75 -16.70 -3.17
N VAL A 388 -5.98 -17.11 -4.41
CA VAL A 388 -7.33 -17.44 -4.93
C VAL A 388 -8.01 -18.50 -4.07
N GLN A 389 -7.32 -19.60 -3.74
CA GLN A 389 -7.86 -20.63 -2.85
C GLN A 389 -8.20 -20.05 -1.47
N THR A 390 -7.36 -19.15 -0.95
CA THR A 390 -7.60 -18.51 0.35
C THR A 390 -8.87 -17.65 0.32
N ILE A 391 -9.10 -16.86 -0.74
CA ILE A 391 -10.34 -16.07 -0.92
C ILE A 391 -11.57 -17.01 -0.87
N VAL A 392 -11.54 -18.11 -1.63
CA VAL A 392 -12.65 -19.06 -1.71
C VAL A 392 -12.89 -19.73 -0.35
N TYR A 393 -11.84 -20.19 0.33
CA TYR A 393 -11.98 -20.79 1.66
C TYR A 393 -12.45 -19.79 2.71
N LEU A 394 -12.03 -18.51 2.59
CA LEU A 394 -12.47 -17.48 3.52
C LEU A 394 -13.97 -17.22 3.41
N ALA A 395 -14.51 -17.20 2.19
CA ALA A 395 -15.95 -17.13 1.95
C ALA A 395 -16.72 -18.30 2.60
N GLN A 396 -16.18 -19.54 2.49
CA GLN A 396 -16.76 -20.73 3.15
C GLN A 396 -16.64 -20.68 4.67
N VAL A 397 -15.50 -20.24 5.21
CA VAL A 397 -15.27 -20.14 6.67
C VAL A 397 -16.29 -19.20 7.31
N TRP A 398 -16.58 -18.07 6.67
CA TRP A 398 -17.61 -17.15 7.16
C TRP A 398 -19.01 -17.76 7.12
N GLU A 399 -19.33 -18.52 6.08
CA GLU A 399 -20.63 -19.21 5.96
C GLU A 399 -20.78 -20.33 6.99
N GLU A 400 -19.72 -21.13 7.19
CA GLU A 400 -19.74 -22.25 8.14
C GLU A 400 -19.93 -21.79 9.60
N LYS A 401 -19.41 -20.60 9.95
CA LYS A 401 -19.45 -20.04 11.30
C LYS A 401 -20.68 -19.17 11.58
N ALA A 402 -21.51 -18.92 10.58
CA ALA A 402 -22.74 -18.13 10.68
C ALA A 402 -23.94 -18.92 11.25
#